data_736a68cd27738cd05f19644f83ed8323
#
_entry.id   736a68cd27738cd05f19644f83ed8323
#
_cell.length_a   1.000
_cell.length_b   1.000
_cell.length_c   1.000
_cell.angle_alpha   90.00
_cell.angle_beta   90.00
_cell.angle_gamma   90.00
#
_symmetry.space_group_name_H-M   'P 1'
#
loop_
_entity.id
_entity.type
_entity.pdbx_description
1 polymer ?
#
loop_
_entity_poly.entity_id
_entity_poly.type
_entity_poly.pdbx_seq_one_letter_code
_entity_poly.pdbx_strand_id
1 'polypeptide(L)'
;VESITDYPSILGGRVKTLHPKVFGGILNRRNHTSDQEELSTYEIPSIDLVIVDLYPFEETVAGGGTEQEIIEKIDIGGIALIRAAAKNHADVVCVASKSEYKLLSSLLSDQNGAFTLEQRKYFAKHSFNVSSHYDSAIFNYFDNGSSSLKLSIQKGHQLRYGENPH
;
A
#
# COMPACT_ATOMS: atom_id res chain seq x y z
N VAL A 1 13.17 10.06 4.74
CA VAL A 1 12.87 9.14 5.86
C VAL A 1 13.84 9.39 7.01
N GLU A 2 15.14 9.39 6.79
CA GLU A 2 16.16 9.60 7.82
C GLU A 2 15.96 10.90 8.62
N SER A 3 15.55 11.98 7.97
CA SER A 3 15.21 13.24 8.65
C SER A 3 14.01 13.16 9.61
N ILE A 4 13.17 12.14 9.48
CA ILE A 4 12.01 11.91 10.36
C ILE A 4 12.35 10.89 11.45
N THR A 5 13.06 9.83 11.06
CA THR A 5 13.34 8.70 11.94
C THR A 5 14.56 8.91 12.82
N ASP A 6 15.46 9.78 12.40
CA ASP A 6 16.79 9.93 12.98
C ASP A 6 17.56 8.59 13.03
N TYR A 7 17.26 7.72 12.03
CA TYR A 7 17.83 6.39 11.93
C TYR A 7 18.26 6.09 10.48
N PRO A 8 19.46 5.55 10.25
CA PRO A 8 19.94 5.26 8.91
C PRO A 8 19.19 4.10 8.27
N SER A 9 19.20 4.06 6.94
CA SER A 9 18.81 2.86 6.21
C SER A 9 19.85 1.76 6.44
N ILE A 10 19.40 0.58 6.87
CA ILE A 10 20.30 -0.56 7.21
C ILE A 10 19.97 -1.80 6.37
N LEU A 11 20.84 -2.80 6.47
CA LEU A 11 20.71 -4.09 5.77
C LEU A 11 20.55 -3.92 4.24
N GLY A 12 21.36 -3.04 3.65
CA GLY A 12 21.27 -2.77 2.22
C GLY A 12 19.97 -2.12 1.76
N GLY A 13 19.27 -1.41 2.66
CA GLY A 13 17.99 -0.75 2.37
C GLY A 13 16.74 -1.56 2.69
N ARG A 14 16.89 -2.79 3.17
CA ARG A 14 15.75 -3.64 3.56
C ARG A 14 14.96 -3.09 4.75
N VAL A 15 15.60 -2.30 5.63
CA VAL A 15 14.98 -1.62 6.76
C VAL A 15 15.24 -0.13 6.63
N LYS A 16 14.19 0.62 6.35
CA LYS A 16 14.23 2.06 6.11
C LYS A 16 12.98 2.77 6.64
N THR A 17 11.81 2.30 6.26
CA THR A 17 10.51 2.92 6.59
C THR A 17 9.80 2.23 7.75
N LEU A 18 10.24 1.04 8.15
CA LEU A 18 9.68 0.29 9.28
C LEU A 18 10.14 0.90 10.60
N HIS A 19 9.59 2.04 10.94
CA HIS A 19 9.98 2.83 12.11
C HIS A 19 8.75 3.41 12.81
N PRO A 20 8.70 3.46 14.16
CA PRO A 20 7.56 4.02 14.91
C PRO A 20 7.18 5.44 14.50
N LYS A 21 8.12 6.32 14.20
CA LYS A 21 7.83 7.69 13.76
C LYS A 21 7.09 7.72 12.41
N VAL A 22 7.42 6.82 11.47
CA VAL A 22 6.73 6.75 10.18
C VAL A 22 5.32 6.20 10.37
N PHE A 23 5.19 5.06 11.06
CA PHE A 23 3.89 4.41 11.27
C PHE A 23 2.99 5.19 12.24
N GLY A 24 3.55 5.84 13.26
CA GLY A 24 2.82 6.75 14.13
C GLY A 24 2.26 7.95 13.35
N GLY A 25 3.05 8.53 12.46
CA GLY A 25 2.61 9.61 11.58
C GLY A 25 1.45 9.21 10.65
N ILE A 26 1.41 7.93 10.22
CA ILE A 26 0.33 7.41 9.37
C ILE A 26 -0.89 6.97 10.19
N LEU A 27 -0.68 6.31 11.33
CA LEU A 27 -1.75 5.61 12.05
C LEU A 27 -2.44 6.45 13.14
N ASN A 28 -1.94 7.66 13.43
CA ASN A 28 -2.56 8.51 14.44
C ASN A 28 -3.99 8.91 14.06
N ARG A 29 -4.87 8.90 15.05
CA ARG A 29 -6.27 9.33 14.92
C ARG A 29 -6.34 10.81 15.25
N ARG A 30 -6.68 11.64 14.26
CA ARG A 30 -6.67 13.11 14.37
C ARG A 30 -7.57 13.63 15.51
N ASN A 31 -8.65 12.92 15.82
CA ASN A 31 -9.65 13.31 16.81
C ASN A 31 -9.39 12.69 18.20
N HIS A 32 -8.27 12.01 18.41
CA HIS A 32 -7.91 11.41 19.69
C HIS A 32 -6.81 12.22 20.39
N THR A 33 -7.15 12.83 21.54
CA THR A 33 -6.23 13.67 22.30
C THR A 33 -4.96 12.91 22.69
N SER A 34 -5.09 11.67 23.15
CA SER A 34 -3.92 10.85 23.52
C SER A 34 -2.96 10.63 22.36
N ASP A 35 -3.48 10.41 21.14
CA ASP A 35 -2.63 10.23 19.95
C ASP A 35 -1.85 11.53 19.65
N GLN A 36 -2.50 12.69 19.79
CA GLN A 36 -1.87 14.00 19.56
C GLN A 36 -0.81 14.33 20.63
N GLU A 37 -1.05 13.96 21.88
CA GLU A 37 -0.08 14.09 22.96
C GLU A 37 1.15 13.22 22.72
N GLU A 38 0.97 11.96 22.27
CA GLU A 38 2.08 11.07 21.92
C GLU A 38 2.86 11.58 20.71
N LEU A 39 2.18 12.07 19.65
CA LEU A 39 2.85 12.67 18.49
C LEU A 39 3.74 13.84 18.91
N SER A 40 3.23 14.70 19.81
CA SER A 40 4.00 15.84 20.34
C SER A 40 5.18 15.36 21.18
N THR A 41 4.96 14.39 22.07
CA THR A 41 5.99 13.87 23.00
C THR A 41 7.15 13.22 22.24
N TYR A 42 6.86 12.48 21.19
CA TYR A 42 7.86 11.75 20.40
C TYR A 42 8.30 12.46 19.12
N GLU A 43 7.86 13.70 18.93
CA GLU A 43 8.18 14.52 17.75
C GLU A 43 7.86 13.79 16.44
N ILE A 44 6.63 13.26 16.34
CA ILE A 44 6.16 12.51 15.19
C ILE A 44 5.33 13.43 14.27
N PRO A 45 5.76 13.70 13.04
CA PRO A 45 4.95 14.47 12.10
C PRO A 45 3.76 13.64 11.62
N SER A 46 2.58 14.25 11.54
CA SER A 46 1.42 13.64 10.90
C SER A 46 1.63 13.49 9.40
N ILE A 47 1.19 12.36 8.85
CA ILE A 47 1.26 12.05 7.42
C ILE A 47 -0.15 11.96 6.86
N ASP A 48 -0.47 12.77 5.86
CA ASP A 48 -1.80 12.90 5.27
C ASP A 48 -1.96 12.11 3.98
N LEU A 49 -0.85 11.85 3.29
CA LEU A 49 -0.83 11.18 1.99
C LEU A 49 0.34 10.19 1.93
N VAL A 50 0.03 8.97 1.53
CA VAL A 50 1.01 7.90 1.30
C VAL A 50 0.86 7.42 -0.15
N ILE A 51 1.94 7.52 -0.90
CA ILE A 51 2.02 7.04 -2.29
C ILE A 51 3.12 5.98 -2.34
N VAL A 52 2.77 4.78 -2.75
CA VAL A 52 3.69 3.65 -2.84
C VAL A 52 3.43 2.85 -4.09
N ASP A 53 4.46 2.66 -4.90
CA ASP A 53 4.48 1.62 -5.94
C ASP A 53 5.29 0.43 -5.42
N LEU A 54 4.68 -0.75 -5.40
CA LEU A 54 5.36 -1.98 -5.00
C LEU A 54 6.41 -2.41 -6.03
N TYR A 55 7.39 -3.17 -5.58
CA TYR A 55 8.35 -3.80 -6.48
C TYR A 55 7.64 -4.74 -7.47
N PRO A 56 8.14 -4.84 -8.72
CA PRO A 56 7.51 -5.60 -9.81
C PRO A 56 7.76 -7.11 -9.65
N PHE A 57 7.13 -7.73 -8.64
CA PHE A 57 7.31 -9.15 -8.31
C PHE A 57 6.85 -10.05 -9.46
N GLU A 58 5.61 -9.85 -9.94
CA GLU A 58 5.02 -10.70 -10.98
C GLU A 58 5.77 -10.57 -12.32
N GLU A 59 6.20 -9.36 -12.68
CA GLU A 59 6.98 -9.12 -13.89
C GLU A 59 8.36 -9.80 -13.79
N THR A 60 8.98 -9.83 -12.61
CA THR A 60 10.26 -10.50 -12.38
C THR A 60 10.11 -12.02 -12.50
N VAL A 61 9.03 -12.58 -11.96
CA VAL A 61 8.70 -14.01 -12.11
C VAL A 61 8.45 -14.35 -13.58
N ALA A 62 7.61 -13.58 -14.26
CA ALA A 62 7.25 -13.79 -15.66
C ALA A 62 8.45 -13.61 -16.60
N GLY A 63 9.39 -12.75 -16.24
CA GLY A 63 10.64 -12.50 -16.97
C GLY A 63 11.70 -13.60 -16.77
N GLY A 64 11.45 -14.63 -15.96
CA GLY A 64 12.39 -15.71 -15.69
C GLY A 64 13.57 -15.29 -14.81
N GLY A 65 13.36 -14.35 -13.91
CA GLY A 65 14.37 -13.95 -12.92
C GLY A 65 14.84 -15.14 -12.08
N THR A 66 16.06 -15.07 -11.57
CA THR A 66 16.58 -16.05 -10.62
C THR A 66 15.76 -16.01 -9.32
N GLU A 67 15.75 -17.10 -8.55
CA GLU A 67 15.05 -17.15 -7.27
C GLU A 67 15.47 -15.99 -6.35
N GLN A 68 16.76 -15.67 -6.30
CA GLN A 68 17.26 -14.56 -5.51
C GLN A 68 16.69 -13.21 -5.99
N GLU A 69 16.67 -12.96 -7.30
CA GLU A 69 16.09 -11.73 -7.86
C GLU A 69 14.60 -11.61 -7.58
N ILE A 70 13.87 -12.70 -7.65
CA ILE A 70 12.43 -12.75 -7.34
C ILE A 70 12.19 -12.46 -5.87
N ILE A 71 12.92 -13.11 -4.97
CA ILE A 71 12.80 -12.90 -3.51
C ILE A 71 13.10 -11.44 -3.13
N GLU A 72 14.08 -10.80 -3.75
CA GLU A 72 14.39 -9.39 -3.51
C GLU A 72 13.26 -8.43 -3.99
N LYS A 73 12.29 -8.91 -4.78
CA LYS A 73 11.09 -8.14 -5.16
C LYS A 73 9.91 -8.31 -4.20
N ILE A 74 10.06 -9.09 -3.13
CA ILE A 74 9.05 -9.13 -2.07
C ILE A 74 9.18 -7.86 -1.22
N ASP A 75 8.28 -6.92 -1.44
CA ASP A 75 8.26 -5.63 -0.76
C ASP A 75 7.71 -5.78 0.66
N ILE A 76 8.53 -5.45 1.65
CA ILE A 76 8.14 -5.49 3.07
C ILE A 76 7.67 -4.10 3.56
N GLY A 77 8.47 -3.08 3.26
CA GLY A 77 8.19 -1.72 3.73
C GLY A 77 7.02 -1.06 3.04
N GLY A 78 6.97 -1.15 1.71
CA GLY A 78 5.92 -0.55 0.90
C GLY A 78 4.55 -1.15 1.18
N ILE A 79 4.46 -2.49 1.24
CA ILE A 79 3.20 -3.17 1.56
C ILE A 79 2.69 -2.81 2.97
N ALA A 80 3.59 -2.68 3.94
CA ALA A 80 3.25 -2.27 5.30
C ALA A 80 2.72 -0.83 5.36
N LEU A 81 3.33 0.09 4.61
CA LEU A 81 2.87 1.49 4.48
C LEU A 81 1.48 1.57 3.84
N ILE A 82 1.25 0.84 2.76
CA ILE A 82 -0.05 0.75 2.08
C ILE A 82 -1.13 0.30 3.05
N ARG A 83 -0.89 -0.79 3.79
CA ARG A 83 -1.86 -1.33 4.74
C ARG A 83 -2.15 -0.39 5.90
N ALA A 84 -1.11 0.28 6.43
CA ALA A 84 -1.26 1.25 7.51
C ALA A 84 -2.11 2.45 7.07
N ALA A 85 -1.79 3.06 5.93
CA ALA A 85 -2.50 4.21 5.40
C ALA A 85 -3.95 3.87 5.02
N ALA A 86 -4.17 2.74 4.33
CA ALA A 86 -5.51 2.28 3.98
C ALA A 86 -6.37 1.96 5.22
N LYS A 87 -5.77 1.41 6.29
CA LYS A 87 -6.46 1.22 7.57
C LYS A 87 -6.91 2.55 8.16
N ASN A 88 -6.06 3.57 8.12
CA ASN A 88 -6.38 4.90 8.66
C ASN A 88 -7.01 5.84 7.62
N HIS A 89 -7.82 5.31 6.71
CA HIS A 89 -8.49 6.10 5.68
C HIS A 89 -9.42 7.20 6.21
N ALA A 90 -9.77 7.17 7.49
CA ALA A 90 -10.50 8.27 8.12
C ALA A 90 -9.71 9.59 8.01
N ASP A 91 -8.37 9.52 8.07
CA ASP A 91 -7.49 10.67 8.15
C ASP A 91 -6.44 10.73 7.03
N VAL A 92 -6.13 9.61 6.37
CA VAL A 92 -5.02 9.48 5.41
C VAL A 92 -5.50 9.01 4.04
N VAL A 93 -4.93 9.60 2.99
CA VAL A 93 -5.07 9.12 1.61
C VAL A 93 -3.97 8.11 1.31
N CYS A 94 -4.33 6.94 0.76
CA CYS A 94 -3.36 5.93 0.33
C CYS A 94 -3.48 5.66 -1.17
N VAL A 95 -2.43 5.89 -1.93
CA VAL A 95 -2.34 5.61 -3.36
C VAL A 95 -1.31 4.51 -3.59
N ALA A 96 -1.76 3.34 -4.03
CA ALA A 96 -0.95 2.13 -4.15
C ALA A 96 -0.69 1.70 -5.59
N SER A 97 -1.14 2.48 -6.57
CA SER A 97 -0.98 2.16 -7.99
C SER A 97 -0.80 3.41 -8.84
N LYS A 98 0.08 3.33 -9.83
CA LYS A 98 0.27 4.38 -10.86
C LYS A 98 -1.00 4.69 -11.64
N SER A 99 -1.92 3.73 -11.76
CA SER A 99 -3.21 3.92 -12.42
C SER A 99 -4.08 4.99 -11.75
N GLU A 100 -3.82 5.28 -10.47
CA GLU A 100 -4.57 6.27 -9.68
C GLU A 100 -3.95 7.67 -9.69
N TYR A 101 -2.74 7.84 -10.22
CA TYR A 101 -2.02 9.12 -10.19
C TYR A 101 -2.77 10.25 -10.89
N LYS A 102 -3.44 9.95 -12.00
CA LYS A 102 -4.22 10.95 -12.73
C LYS A 102 -5.40 11.47 -11.88
N LEU A 103 -6.11 10.55 -11.22
CA LEU A 103 -7.20 10.91 -10.31
C LEU A 103 -6.68 11.69 -9.10
N LEU A 104 -5.59 11.21 -8.49
CA LEU A 104 -4.95 11.90 -7.37
C LEU A 104 -4.59 13.35 -7.74
N SER A 105 -3.91 13.54 -8.89
CA SER A 105 -3.47 14.86 -9.35
C SER A 105 -4.66 15.80 -9.57
N SER A 106 -5.74 15.32 -10.19
CA SER A 106 -6.96 16.10 -10.39
C SER A 106 -7.56 16.54 -9.04
N LEU A 107 -7.75 15.59 -8.11
CA LEU A 107 -8.32 15.88 -6.80
C LEU A 107 -7.47 16.87 -5.97
N LEU A 108 -6.15 16.73 -6.02
CA LEU A 108 -5.23 17.67 -5.36
C LEU A 108 -5.39 19.09 -5.90
N SER A 109 -5.50 19.24 -7.22
CA SER A 109 -5.67 20.53 -7.87
C SER A 109 -7.05 21.13 -7.64
N ASP A 110 -8.09 20.32 -7.82
CA ASP A 110 -9.48 20.79 -7.81
C ASP A 110 -9.98 21.11 -6.39
N GLN A 111 -9.40 20.46 -5.37
CA GLN A 111 -9.86 20.55 -3.98
C GLN A 111 -8.81 21.12 -3.02
N ASN A 112 -7.76 21.76 -3.57
CA ASN A 112 -6.68 22.38 -2.79
C ASN A 112 -6.08 21.41 -1.73
N GLY A 113 -5.91 20.15 -2.11
CA GLY A 113 -5.34 19.11 -1.25
C GLY A 113 -6.31 18.50 -0.22
N ALA A 114 -7.54 18.95 -0.14
CA ALA A 114 -8.56 18.37 0.73
C ALA A 114 -9.22 17.13 0.08
N PHE A 115 -9.46 16.10 0.85
CA PHE A 115 -10.15 14.90 0.39
C PHE A 115 -11.38 14.62 1.24
N THR A 116 -12.48 14.22 0.60
CA THR A 116 -13.66 13.73 1.30
C THR A 116 -13.41 12.33 1.87
N LEU A 117 -14.17 11.94 2.88
CA LEU A 117 -14.10 10.58 3.43
C LEU A 117 -14.38 9.51 2.35
N GLU A 118 -15.31 9.76 1.44
CA GLU A 118 -15.64 8.81 0.37
C GLU A 118 -14.48 8.63 -0.62
N GLN A 119 -13.76 9.71 -0.94
CA GLN A 119 -12.54 9.62 -1.76
C GLN A 119 -11.45 8.83 -1.04
N ARG A 120 -11.23 9.06 0.25
CA ARG A 120 -10.26 8.28 1.04
C ARG A 120 -10.65 6.80 1.12
N LYS A 121 -11.93 6.47 1.29
CA LYS A 121 -12.43 5.08 1.22
C LYS A 121 -12.22 4.45 -0.16
N TYR A 122 -12.42 5.21 -1.23
CA TYR A 122 -12.13 4.75 -2.58
C TYR A 122 -10.66 4.31 -2.71
N PHE A 123 -9.71 5.18 -2.34
CA PHE A 123 -8.29 4.86 -2.38
C PHE A 123 -7.92 3.71 -1.45
N ALA A 124 -8.50 3.64 -0.25
CA ALA A 124 -8.27 2.54 0.68
C ALA A 124 -8.73 1.19 0.11
N LYS A 125 -9.90 1.13 -0.53
CA LYS A 125 -10.39 -0.06 -1.23
C LYS A 125 -9.39 -0.51 -2.31
N HIS A 126 -8.91 0.42 -3.13
CA HIS A 126 -7.93 0.13 -4.18
C HIS A 126 -6.60 -0.33 -3.61
N SER A 127 -6.14 0.28 -2.52
CA SER A 127 -4.94 -0.11 -1.81
C SER A 127 -5.00 -1.54 -1.27
N PHE A 128 -6.14 -1.95 -0.69
CA PHE A 128 -6.34 -3.34 -0.27
C PHE A 128 -6.48 -4.30 -1.46
N ASN A 129 -7.02 -3.86 -2.58
CA ASN A 129 -7.02 -4.67 -3.81
C ASN A 129 -5.58 -4.95 -4.28
N VAL A 130 -4.71 -3.94 -4.30
CA VAL A 130 -3.30 -4.09 -4.65
C VAL A 130 -2.60 -5.03 -3.67
N SER A 131 -2.74 -4.80 -2.35
CA SER A 131 -2.02 -5.62 -1.36
C SER A 131 -2.48 -7.08 -1.35
N SER A 132 -3.77 -7.35 -1.50
CA SER A 132 -4.28 -8.72 -1.54
C SER A 132 -3.88 -9.47 -2.80
N HIS A 133 -3.82 -8.77 -3.94
CA HIS A 133 -3.32 -9.34 -5.18
C HIS A 133 -1.84 -9.69 -5.08
N TYR A 134 -1.05 -8.77 -4.55
CA TYR A 134 0.39 -8.94 -4.35
C TYR A 134 0.70 -10.15 -3.46
N ASP A 135 0.05 -10.26 -2.30
CA ASP A 135 0.20 -11.41 -1.41
C ASP A 135 -0.24 -12.74 -2.08
N SER A 136 -1.31 -12.68 -2.90
CA SER A 136 -1.77 -13.86 -3.65
C SER A 136 -0.76 -14.30 -4.70
N ALA A 137 -0.12 -13.36 -5.40
CA ALA A 137 0.93 -13.66 -6.37
C ALA A 137 2.15 -14.29 -5.70
N ILE A 138 2.58 -13.76 -4.56
CA ILE A 138 3.69 -14.32 -3.77
C ILE A 138 3.35 -15.72 -3.28
N PHE A 139 2.14 -15.92 -2.73
CA PHE A 139 1.68 -17.24 -2.30
C PHE A 139 1.75 -18.25 -3.45
N ASN A 140 1.20 -17.88 -4.62
CA ASN A 140 1.18 -18.77 -5.79
C ASN A 140 2.59 -19.12 -6.30
N TYR A 141 3.56 -18.23 -6.15
CA TYR A 141 4.96 -18.50 -6.48
C TYR A 141 5.57 -19.59 -5.56
N PHE A 142 5.26 -19.56 -4.27
CA PHE A 142 5.74 -20.55 -3.30
C PHE A 142 4.89 -21.82 -3.27
N ASP A 143 3.69 -21.80 -3.86
CA ASP A 143 2.77 -22.94 -3.80
C ASP A 143 3.22 -24.09 -4.70
N ASN A 144 3.56 -25.20 -4.10
CA ASN A 144 3.96 -26.45 -4.75
C ASN A 144 2.83 -27.48 -4.74
N GLY A 145 1.58 -27.07 -5.00
CA GLY A 145 0.43 -27.97 -5.07
C GLY A 145 -0.24 -28.19 -3.73
N SER A 146 -0.31 -27.17 -2.89
CA SER A 146 -1.08 -27.22 -1.63
C SER A 146 -2.59 -27.36 -1.91
N SER A 147 -3.35 -27.74 -0.87
CA SER A 147 -4.82 -27.80 -0.95
C SER A 147 -5.50 -26.42 -0.94
N SER A 148 -4.73 -25.34 -0.87
CA SER A 148 -5.24 -23.97 -0.80
C SER A 148 -5.22 -23.32 -2.19
N LEU A 149 -6.35 -22.76 -2.61
CA LEU A 149 -6.46 -21.97 -3.84
C LEU A 149 -6.56 -20.49 -3.48
N LYS A 150 -5.66 -19.66 -4.01
CA LYS A 150 -5.70 -18.20 -3.93
C LYS A 150 -5.92 -17.63 -5.31
N LEU A 151 -7.06 -16.99 -5.50
CA LEU A 151 -7.41 -16.31 -6.75
C LEU A 151 -7.55 -14.82 -6.50
N SER A 152 -6.90 -14.03 -7.33
CA SER A 152 -7.07 -12.59 -7.38
C SER A 152 -7.24 -12.14 -8.82
N ILE A 153 -8.37 -11.52 -9.13
CA ILE A 153 -8.71 -11.05 -10.47
C ILE A 153 -8.80 -9.53 -10.43
N GLN A 154 -7.83 -8.85 -11.03
CA GLN A 154 -7.78 -7.38 -11.03
C GLN A 154 -8.74 -6.74 -12.06
N LYS A 155 -8.98 -7.43 -13.18
CA LYS A 155 -9.84 -6.93 -14.26
C LYS A 155 -10.97 -7.93 -14.52
N GLY A 156 -12.17 -7.56 -14.11
CA GLY A 156 -13.38 -8.28 -14.50
C GLY A 156 -13.94 -7.74 -15.83
N HIS A 157 -14.52 -8.62 -16.64
CA HIS A 157 -15.35 -8.21 -17.76
C HIS A 157 -16.81 -8.22 -17.33
N GLN A 158 -17.50 -7.10 -17.55
CA GLN A 158 -18.95 -7.05 -17.36
C GLN A 158 -19.59 -7.82 -18.53
N LEU A 159 -20.21 -8.95 -18.22
CA LEU A 159 -20.95 -9.71 -19.21
C LEU A 159 -22.27 -9.00 -19.49
N ARG A 160 -22.69 -8.99 -20.76
CA ARG A 160 -23.96 -8.41 -21.20
C ARG A 160 -25.16 -9.24 -20.73
N TYR A 161 -24.95 -10.55 -20.58
CA TYR A 161 -25.91 -11.53 -20.06
C TYR A 161 -25.17 -12.48 -19.13
N GLY A 162 -25.80 -12.92 -18.04
CA GLY A 162 -25.23 -13.84 -17.06
C GLY A 162 -25.17 -15.30 -17.51
N GLU A 163 -25.12 -15.57 -18.80
CA GLU A 163 -25.01 -16.91 -19.37
C GLU A 163 -23.56 -17.26 -19.66
N ASN A 164 -23.16 -18.48 -19.26
CA ASN A 164 -21.85 -19.01 -19.64
C ASN A 164 -21.83 -19.21 -21.16
N PRO A 165 -20.83 -18.71 -21.89
CA PRO A 165 -20.62 -19.12 -23.26
C PRO A 165 -20.26 -20.62 -23.26
N HIS A 166 -21.07 -21.43 -23.87
CA HIS A 166 -20.77 -22.83 -24.14
C HIS A 166 -19.77 -22.97 -25.27
#